data_fdcc0ae2d51c1acac4e2176ca5a8b243
#
_entry.id   fdcc0ae2d51c1acac4e2176ca5a8b243
#
_cell.length_a   1.000
_cell.length_b   1.000
_cell.length_c   1.000
_cell.angle_alpha   90.00
_cell.angle_beta   90.00
_cell.angle_gamma   90.00
#
_symmetry.space_group_name_H-M   'P 1'
#
loop_
_entity.id
_entity.type
_entity.pdbx_description
1 polymer ?
#
loop_
_entity_poly.entity_id
_entity_poly.type
_entity_poly.pdbx_seq_one_letter_code
_entity_poly.pdbx_strand_id
1 'polypeptide(L)'
;MDAGLLSAIGAAVVWGTYILVLKRSFSGYPPAGLTVLINASAIAWVLPVSVATNVLAAGGIGGLARAVTGVDPAAVAVLLGTATATAAAFVLFLRAIEEGDVSYVTPINKVVPMFVLPLEVLLLGEVLAPIQVAGVVVATAAVYVANYEPGSLLAPLASAVHSRPAQLALLSAACYAVADLGKRVGLQELAIPGTLWVPVLLAFSGLVLLPAAVRTPPSVTRRDAPKFLAAGALVALGEHLTTIAFAALPASVASPVINTQAIVAVVLGGVILGERYFRIRLVAALLAVVGVGMIAL
;
A
#
# COMPACT_ATOMS: atom_id res chain seq x y z
N MET A 1 8.95 -12.92 19.95
CA MET A 1 8.37 -11.83 19.15
C MET A 1 7.00 -12.28 18.67
N ASP A 2 6.02 -11.41 18.77
CA ASP A 2 4.66 -11.66 18.27
C ASP A 2 4.69 -11.91 16.75
N ALA A 3 3.96 -12.94 16.29
CA ALA A 3 3.90 -13.31 14.86
C ALA A 3 3.36 -12.14 14.00
N GLY A 4 2.44 -11.34 14.56
CA GLY A 4 1.93 -10.13 13.91
C GLY A 4 3.01 -9.09 13.66
N LEU A 5 3.86 -8.83 14.65
CA LEU A 5 4.96 -7.87 14.54
C LEU A 5 6.02 -8.33 13.52
N LEU A 6 6.38 -9.62 13.55
CA LEU A 6 7.30 -10.19 12.55
C LEU A 6 6.73 -10.06 11.14
N SER A 7 5.44 -10.32 10.98
CA SER A 7 4.75 -10.18 9.68
C SER A 7 4.72 -8.72 9.22
N ALA A 8 4.50 -7.76 10.11
CA ALA A 8 4.53 -6.34 9.78
C ALA A 8 5.92 -5.87 9.30
N ILE A 9 6.99 -6.30 9.99
CA ILE A 9 8.39 -6.03 9.59
C ILE A 9 8.69 -6.69 8.23
N GLY A 10 8.31 -7.96 8.08
CA GLY A 10 8.46 -8.68 6.81
C GLY A 10 7.73 -7.98 5.66
N ALA A 11 6.51 -7.54 5.88
CA ALA A 11 5.74 -6.76 4.90
C ALA A 11 6.46 -5.47 4.51
N ALA A 12 7.04 -4.73 5.49
CA ALA A 12 7.79 -3.50 5.21
C ALA A 12 9.00 -3.75 4.28
N VAL A 13 9.75 -4.82 4.51
CA VAL A 13 10.89 -5.19 3.66
C VAL A 13 10.42 -5.59 2.27
N VAL A 14 9.40 -6.42 2.17
CA VAL A 14 8.84 -6.88 0.88
C VAL A 14 8.32 -5.71 0.07
N TRP A 15 7.50 -4.85 0.66
CA TRP A 15 6.93 -3.69 -0.04
C TRP A 15 8.00 -2.67 -0.45
N GLY A 16 8.98 -2.38 0.43
CA GLY A 16 10.10 -1.50 0.09
C GLY A 16 10.93 -2.03 -1.08
N THR A 17 11.21 -3.34 -1.10
CA THR A 17 11.89 -4.01 -2.21
C THR A 17 11.04 -4.01 -3.48
N TYR A 18 9.73 -4.23 -3.36
CA TYR A 18 8.81 -4.19 -4.49
C TYR A 18 8.78 -2.82 -5.19
N ILE A 19 8.84 -1.71 -4.44
CA ILE A 19 8.95 -0.37 -5.00
C ILE A 19 10.19 -0.23 -5.91
N LEU A 20 11.35 -0.74 -5.46
CA LEU A 20 12.56 -0.76 -6.29
C LEU A 20 12.36 -1.59 -7.57
N VAL A 21 11.75 -2.77 -7.45
CA VAL A 21 11.46 -3.67 -8.59
C VAL A 21 10.55 -2.98 -9.60
N LEU A 22 9.52 -2.26 -9.13
CA LEU A 22 8.63 -1.49 -9.99
C LEU A 22 9.41 -0.44 -10.81
N LYS A 23 10.21 0.38 -10.15
CA LYS A 23 10.98 1.44 -10.81
C LYS A 23 12.00 0.88 -11.80
N ARG A 24 12.72 -0.18 -11.41
CA ARG A 24 13.80 -0.75 -12.22
C ARG A 24 13.32 -1.57 -13.41
N SER A 25 12.25 -2.34 -13.22
CA SER A 25 11.86 -3.39 -14.17
C SER A 25 10.58 -3.09 -14.94
N PHE A 26 9.79 -2.10 -14.50
CA PHE A 26 8.47 -1.81 -15.04
C PHE A 26 8.25 -0.35 -15.41
N SER A 27 9.30 0.49 -15.42
CA SER A 27 9.23 1.85 -15.96
C SER A 27 8.76 1.84 -17.40
N GLY A 28 7.78 2.69 -17.73
CA GLY A 28 7.19 2.77 -19.06
C GLY A 28 6.04 1.81 -19.34
N TYR A 29 5.67 0.93 -18.40
CA TYR A 29 4.42 0.16 -18.51
C TYR A 29 3.22 1.03 -18.08
N PRO A 30 2.10 1.01 -18.84
CA PRO A 30 0.89 1.72 -18.42
C PRO A 30 0.43 1.24 -17.05
N PRO A 31 0.25 2.16 -16.05
CA PRO A 31 0.01 1.77 -14.65
C PRO A 31 -1.16 0.83 -14.43
N ALA A 32 -2.30 1.06 -15.10
CA ALA A 32 -3.48 0.21 -14.95
C ALA A 32 -3.23 -1.20 -15.49
N GLY A 33 -2.64 -1.32 -16.69
CA GLY A 33 -2.31 -2.61 -17.29
C GLY A 33 -1.26 -3.37 -16.49
N LEU A 34 -0.24 -2.67 -15.99
CA LEU A 34 0.78 -3.22 -15.11
C LEU A 34 0.15 -3.81 -13.84
N THR A 35 -0.72 -3.04 -13.18
CA THR A 35 -1.39 -3.48 -11.95
C THR A 35 -2.25 -4.73 -12.19
N VAL A 36 -3.03 -4.76 -13.27
CA VAL A 36 -3.86 -5.92 -13.62
C VAL A 36 -3.00 -7.18 -13.81
N LEU A 37 -1.89 -7.08 -14.54
CA LEU A 37 -1.02 -8.22 -14.80
C LEU A 37 -0.30 -8.71 -13.55
N ILE A 38 0.18 -7.78 -12.71
CA ILE A 38 0.84 -8.16 -11.44
C ILE A 38 -0.18 -8.79 -10.48
N ASN A 39 -1.40 -8.23 -10.37
CA ASN A 39 -2.46 -8.81 -9.54
C ASN A 39 -2.85 -10.20 -10.05
N ALA A 40 -3.01 -10.38 -11.35
CA ALA A 40 -3.30 -11.71 -11.93
C ALA A 40 -2.20 -12.72 -11.59
N SER A 41 -0.94 -12.31 -11.68
CA SER A 41 0.20 -13.14 -11.26
C SER A 41 0.19 -13.42 -9.76
N ALA A 42 -0.10 -12.42 -8.91
CA ALA A 42 -0.19 -12.61 -7.47
C ALA A 42 -1.33 -13.57 -7.08
N ILE A 43 -2.48 -13.47 -7.76
CA ILE A 43 -3.59 -14.41 -7.58
C ILE A 43 -3.16 -15.84 -7.91
N ALA A 44 -2.38 -16.05 -8.96
CA ALA A 44 -1.88 -17.39 -9.31
C ALA A 44 -1.03 -17.99 -8.18
N TRP A 45 -0.33 -17.18 -7.38
CA TRP A 45 0.44 -17.62 -6.21
C TRP A 45 -0.44 -17.89 -4.99
N VAL A 46 -1.43 -17.03 -4.68
CA VAL A 46 -2.21 -17.15 -3.45
C VAL A 46 -3.42 -18.07 -3.59
N LEU A 47 -4.02 -18.16 -4.78
CA LEU A 47 -5.29 -18.85 -5.00
C LEU A 47 -5.23 -20.35 -4.65
N PRO A 48 -4.20 -21.13 -5.02
CA PRO A 48 -4.13 -22.55 -4.66
C PRO A 48 -4.15 -22.78 -3.15
N VAL A 49 -3.39 -21.97 -2.39
CA VAL A 49 -3.34 -22.06 -0.93
C VAL A 49 -4.67 -21.59 -0.33
N SER A 50 -5.22 -20.51 -0.83
CA SER A 50 -6.51 -19.96 -0.40
C SER A 50 -7.65 -20.97 -0.60
N VAL A 51 -7.75 -21.56 -1.77
CA VAL A 51 -8.80 -22.57 -2.06
C VAL A 51 -8.62 -23.79 -1.15
N ALA A 52 -7.41 -24.33 -1.05
CA ALA A 52 -7.15 -25.51 -0.23
C ALA A 52 -7.54 -25.26 1.25
N THR A 53 -7.10 -24.13 1.83
CA THR A 53 -7.39 -23.81 3.24
C THR A 53 -8.88 -23.57 3.48
N ASN A 54 -9.56 -22.83 2.61
CA ASN A 54 -10.98 -22.52 2.77
C ASN A 54 -11.89 -23.75 2.47
N VAL A 55 -11.53 -24.60 1.51
CA VAL A 55 -12.26 -25.86 1.26
C VAL A 55 -12.11 -26.80 2.46
N LEU A 56 -10.92 -26.91 3.03
CA LEU A 56 -10.70 -27.74 4.23
C LEU A 56 -11.49 -27.19 5.45
N ALA A 57 -11.43 -25.87 5.68
CA ALA A 57 -12.13 -25.23 6.79
C ALA A 57 -13.67 -25.35 6.66
N ALA A 58 -14.20 -25.32 5.44
CA ALA A 58 -15.64 -25.43 5.16
C ALA A 58 -16.17 -26.88 5.14
N GLY A 59 -15.32 -27.87 5.32
CA GLY A 59 -15.71 -29.28 5.22
C GLY A 59 -16.02 -29.73 3.79
N GLY A 60 -15.38 -29.11 2.80
CA GLY A 60 -15.50 -29.45 1.39
C GLY A 60 -16.08 -28.35 0.50
N ILE A 61 -16.14 -28.62 -0.80
CA ILE A 61 -16.58 -27.64 -1.82
C ILE A 61 -18.03 -27.17 -1.58
N GLY A 62 -18.91 -28.06 -1.14
CA GLY A 62 -20.33 -27.73 -0.84
C GLY A 62 -20.48 -26.79 0.36
N GLY A 63 -19.58 -26.88 1.36
CA GLY A 63 -19.53 -25.96 2.48
C GLY A 63 -19.03 -24.58 2.05
N LEU A 64 -17.99 -24.53 1.21
CA LEU A 64 -17.48 -23.30 0.65
C LEU A 64 -18.53 -22.57 -0.20
N ALA A 65 -19.28 -23.28 -1.05
CA ALA A 65 -20.36 -22.71 -1.85
C ALA A 65 -21.42 -22.05 -0.95
N ARG A 66 -21.83 -22.70 0.14
CA ARG A 66 -22.78 -22.12 1.12
C ARG A 66 -22.23 -20.90 1.82
N ALA A 67 -20.95 -20.90 2.19
CA ALA A 67 -20.29 -19.76 2.80
C ALA A 67 -20.27 -18.55 1.85
N VAL A 68 -20.02 -18.76 0.56
CA VAL A 68 -20.00 -17.69 -0.45
C VAL A 68 -21.41 -17.13 -0.72
N THR A 69 -22.44 -17.97 -0.73
CA THR A 69 -23.83 -17.52 -0.96
C THR A 69 -24.45 -16.80 0.24
N GLY A 70 -23.89 -17.00 1.44
CA GLY A 70 -24.33 -16.34 2.69
C GLY A 70 -23.55 -15.09 3.05
N VAL A 71 -22.75 -14.51 2.14
CA VAL A 71 -21.93 -13.31 2.43
C VAL A 71 -22.81 -12.09 2.69
N ASP A 72 -22.55 -11.40 3.79
CA ASP A 72 -23.22 -10.15 4.14
C ASP A 72 -22.97 -9.08 3.04
N PRO A 73 -24.04 -8.44 2.52
CA PRO A 73 -23.89 -7.32 1.58
C PRO A 73 -22.98 -6.20 2.06
N ALA A 74 -22.91 -5.94 3.38
CA ALA A 74 -21.99 -4.99 3.96
C ALA A 74 -20.53 -5.42 3.76
N ALA A 75 -20.22 -6.70 3.94
CA ALA A 75 -18.88 -7.24 3.69
C ALA A 75 -18.46 -7.08 2.22
N VAL A 76 -19.39 -7.31 1.30
CA VAL A 76 -19.16 -7.10 -0.14
C VAL A 76 -18.89 -5.61 -0.43
N ALA A 77 -19.69 -4.72 0.12
CA ALA A 77 -19.53 -3.26 -0.08
C ALA A 77 -18.19 -2.76 0.46
N VAL A 78 -17.79 -3.19 1.66
CA VAL A 78 -16.49 -2.85 2.27
C VAL A 78 -15.35 -3.37 1.40
N LEU A 79 -15.45 -4.58 0.91
CA LEU A 79 -14.42 -5.20 0.09
C LEU A 79 -14.28 -4.51 -1.27
N LEU A 80 -15.39 -4.19 -1.94
CA LEU A 80 -15.40 -3.43 -3.20
C LEU A 80 -14.85 -2.01 -3.02
N GLY A 81 -15.25 -1.31 -1.97
CA GLY A 81 -14.74 0.02 -1.62
C GLY A 81 -13.24 0.00 -1.36
N THR A 82 -12.77 -0.95 -0.55
CA THR A 82 -11.35 -1.16 -0.25
C THR A 82 -10.55 -1.49 -1.50
N ALA A 83 -11.04 -2.38 -2.35
CA ALA A 83 -10.36 -2.76 -3.59
C ALA A 83 -10.26 -1.59 -4.57
N THR A 84 -11.33 -0.80 -4.68
CA THR A 84 -11.35 0.40 -5.53
C THR A 84 -10.35 1.45 -5.02
N ALA A 85 -10.34 1.72 -3.72
CA ALA A 85 -9.41 2.65 -3.09
C ALA A 85 -7.95 2.17 -3.25
N THR A 86 -7.70 0.87 -3.03
CA THR A 86 -6.37 0.27 -3.22
C THR A 86 -5.90 0.39 -4.67
N ALA A 87 -6.78 0.09 -5.64
CA ALA A 87 -6.48 0.19 -7.07
C ALA A 87 -6.13 1.63 -7.48
N ALA A 88 -6.95 2.60 -7.03
CA ALA A 88 -6.69 4.02 -7.28
C ALA A 88 -5.37 4.47 -6.64
N ALA A 89 -5.15 4.12 -5.37
CA ALA A 89 -3.93 4.44 -4.64
C ALA A 89 -2.69 3.92 -5.37
N PHE A 90 -2.71 2.67 -5.80
CA PHE A 90 -1.57 2.04 -6.45
C PHE A 90 -1.26 2.64 -7.82
N VAL A 91 -2.29 2.90 -8.65
CA VAL A 91 -2.10 3.56 -9.96
C VAL A 91 -1.54 4.98 -9.79
N LEU A 92 -2.03 5.74 -8.80
CA LEU A 92 -1.51 7.06 -8.49
C LEU A 92 -0.05 7.00 -8.02
N PHE A 93 0.29 6.01 -7.19
CA PHE A 93 1.66 5.79 -6.75
C PHE A 93 2.59 5.41 -7.92
N LEU A 94 2.16 4.51 -8.80
CA LEU A 94 2.93 4.15 -9.99
C LEU A 94 3.23 5.36 -10.86
N ARG A 95 2.24 6.22 -11.10
CA ARG A 95 2.44 7.47 -11.84
C ARG A 95 3.41 8.40 -11.11
N ALA A 96 3.29 8.50 -9.80
CA ALA A 96 4.20 9.34 -9.00
C ALA A 96 5.66 8.89 -9.12
N ILE A 97 5.95 7.57 -9.02
CA ILE A 97 7.32 7.05 -9.16
C ILE A 97 7.80 7.01 -10.62
N GLU A 98 6.91 7.05 -11.59
CA GLU A 98 7.25 7.19 -13.01
C GLU A 98 7.74 8.61 -13.31
N GLU A 99 7.07 9.62 -12.77
CA GLU A 99 7.35 11.04 -12.94
C GLU A 99 8.41 11.59 -11.94
N GLY A 100 8.73 10.86 -10.86
CA GLY A 100 9.67 11.27 -9.80
C GLY A 100 10.59 10.14 -9.33
N ASP A 101 11.57 10.52 -8.48
CA ASP A 101 12.45 9.55 -7.83
C ASP A 101 11.73 8.77 -6.74
N VAL A 102 12.06 7.50 -6.57
CA VAL A 102 11.48 6.65 -5.51
C VAL A 102 11.76 7.22 -4.14
N SER A 103 12.99 7.68 -3.90
CA SER A 103 13.40 8.26 -2.61
C SER A 103 12.69 9.59 -2.29
N TYR A 104 12.18 10.29 -3.31
CA TYR A 104 11.37 11.51 -3.16
C TYR A 104 9.89 11.19 -2.91
N VAL A 105 9.31 10.33 -3.76
CA VAL A 105 7.88 10.02 -3.77
C VAL A 105 7.46 9.18 -2.57
N THR A 106 8.29 8.19 -2.17
CA THR A 106 7.90 7.22 -1.16
C THR A 106 7.67 7.84 0.23
N PRO A 107 8.54 8.71 0.79
CA PRO A 107 8.27 9.35 2.07
C PRO A 107 6.97 10.16 2.07
N ILE A 108 6.66 10.84 0.95
CA ILE A 108 5.41 11.60 0.79
C ILE A 108 4.21 10.66 0.76
N ASN A 109 4.30 9.55 0.01
CA ASN A 109 3.21 8.59 -0.06
C ASN A 109 2.95 7.89 1.28
N LYS A 110 3.97 7.71 2.13
CA LYS A 110 3.84 6.98 3.40
C LYS A 110 3.36 7.82 4.58
N VAL A 111 2.89 9.04 4.33
CA VAL A 111 2.12 9.83 5.33
C VAL A 111 0.64 9.40 5.41
N VAL A 112 0.30 8.20 4.97
CA VAL A 112 -1.06 7.63 5.03
C VAL A 112 -1.76 7.87 6.36
N PRO A 113 -1.15 7.64 7.54
CA PRO A 113 -1.80 7.88 8.84
C PRO A 113 -2.26 9.33 9.07
N MET A 114 -1.64 10.30 8.40
CA MET A 114 -2.09 11.69 8.43
C MET A 114 -3.50 11.87 7.85
N PHE A 115 -3.91 10.97 6.96
CA PHE A 115 -5.26 10.94 6.39
C PHE A 115 -6.17 9.96 7.12
N VAL A 116 -5.64 8.84 7.65
CA VAL A 116 -6.40 7.85 8.43
C VAL A 116 -7.00 8.51 9.67
N LEU A 117 -6.20 9.29 10.39
CA LEU A 117 -6.57 9.89 11.66
C LEU A 117 -7.83 10.79 11.57
N PRO A 118 -7.91 11.78 10.64
CA PRO A 118 -9.14 12.55 10.45
C PRO A 118 -10.34 11.69 10.05
N LEU A 119 -10.12 10.62 9.28
CA LEU A 119 -11.21 9.72 8.90
C LEU A 119 -11.73 8.93 10.10
N GLU A 120 -10.86 8.47 10.99
CA GLU A 120 -11.26 7.78 12.23
C GLU A 120 -12.02 8.72 13.17
N VAL A 121 -11.57 9.97 13.32
CA VAL A 121 -12.30 10.99 14.10
C VAL A 121 -13.68 11.26 13.52
N LEU A 122 -13.77 11.46 12.21
CA LEU A 122 -15.03 11.83 11.55
C LEU A 122 -16.03 10.67 11.47
N LEU A 123 -15.53 9.44 11.25
CA LEU A 123 -16.38 8.27 11.00
C LEU A 123 -16.61 7.43 12.25
N LEU A 124 -15.63 7.38 13.18
CA LEU A 124 -15.70 6.56 14.39
C LEU A 124 -15.86 7.40 15.66
N GLY A 125 -15.80 8.74 15.57
CA GLY A 125 -15.98 9.64 16.72
C GLY A 125 -14.81 9.61 17.70
N GLU A 126 -13.63 9.16 17.29
CA GLU A 126 -12.45 9.11 18.16
C GLU A 126 -11.90 10.50 18.47
N VAL A 127 -11.34 10.69 19.68
CA VAL A 127 -10.74 11.95 20.12
C VAL A 127 -9.23 11.87 19.99
N LEU A 128 -8.61 12.84 19.33
CA LEU A 128 -7.18 12.89 19.14
C LEU A 128 -6.43 13.16 20.45
N ALA A 129 -5.47 12.30 20.77
CA ALA A 129 -4.51 12.58 21.84
C ALA A 129 -3.47 13.64 21.37
N PRO A 130 -2.92 14.46 22.29
CA PRO A 130 -1.90 15.47 21.91
C PRO A 130 -0.70 14.89 21.20
N ILE A 131 -0.29 13.66 21.52
CA ILE A 131 0.82 12.96 20.86
C ILE A 131 0.51 12.67 19.39
N GLN A 132 -0.74 12.33 19.07
CA GLN A 132 -1.19 12.08 17.71
C GLN A 132 -1.16 13.36 16.86
N VAL A 133 -1.61 14.49 17.45
CA VAL A 133 -1.49 15.81 16.82
C VAL A 133 -0.04 16.16 16.54
N ALA A 134 0.87 15.93 17.50
CA ALA A 134 2.30 16.12 17.31
C ALA A 134 2.85 15.22 16.19
N GLY A 135 2.39 13.98 16.10
CA GLY A 135 2.72 13.05 15.02
C GLY A 135 2.31 13.56 13.63
N VAL A 136 1.12 14.15 13.49
CA VAL A 136 0.67 14.81 12.24
C VAL A 136 1.61 15.95 11.85
N VAL A 137 2.05 16.77 12.82
CA VAL A 137 3.00 17.87 12.56
C VAL A 137 4.34 17.31 12.07
N VAL A 138 4.87 16.25 12.72
CA VAL A 138 6.13 15.62 12.31
C VAL A 138 6.01 14.97 10.94
N ALA A 139 4.89 14.28 10.64
CA ALA A 139 4.64 13.69 9.32
C ALA A 139 4.55 14.78 8.23
N THR A 140 3.92 15.93 8.54
CA THR A 140 3.87 17.08 7.63
C THR A 140 5.28 17.67 7.39
N ALA A 141 6.09 17.76 8.44
CA ALA A 141 7.49 18.18 8.31
C ALA A 141 8.30 17.20 7.44
N ALA A 142 8.00 15.91 7.45
CA ALA A 142 8.63 14.94 6.56
C ALA A 142 8.36 15.25 5.07
N VAL A 143 7.12 15.62 4.72
CA VAL A 143 6.78 16.06 3.35
C VAL A 143 7.56 17.33 2.98
N TYR A 144 7.68 18.29 3.91
CA TYR A 144 8.47 19.49 3.70
C TYR A 144 9.94 19.16 3.42
N VAL A 145 10.55 18.30 4.25
CA VAL A 145 11.97 17.89 4.08
C VAL A 145 12.18 17.11 2.78
N ALA A 146 11.24 16.26 2.38
CA ALA A 146 11.33 15.51 1.12
C ALA A 146 11.39 16.43 -0.11
N ASN A 147 10.72 17.59 -0.03
CA ASN A 147 10.68 18.60 -1.10
C ASN A 147 11.80 19.65 -0.97
N TYR A 148 12.67 19.53 0.03
CA TYR A 148 13.70 20.54 0.27
C TYR A 148 14.79 20.49 -0.80
N GLU A 149 15.01 21.65 -1.44
CA GLU A 149 16.14 21.92 -2.32
C GLU A 149 16.98 23.08 -1.75
N PRO A 150 18.33 22.96 -1.71
CA PRO A 150 19.18 24.02 -1.19
C PRO A 150 18.98 25.35 -1.94
N GLY A 151 18.70 26.41 -1.19
CA GLY A 151 18.64 27.79 -1.73
C GLY A 151 17.33 28.53 -1.47
N SER A 152 16.25 27.86 -1.07
CA SER A 152 14.98 28.53 -0.73
C SER A 152 14.21 27.81 0.36
N LEU A 153 13.86 28.53 1.44
CA LEU A 153 13.05 27.99 2.54
C LEU A 153 11.56 27.83 2.17
N LEU A 154 11.06 28.55 1.20
CA LEU A 154 9.66 28.48 0.77
C LEU A 154 9.46 27.56 -0.43
N ALA A 155 10.51 27.21 -1.17
CA ALA A 155 10.43 26.34 -2.32
C ALA A 155 9.82 24.95 -1.99
N PRO A 156 10.12 24.31 -0.84
CA PRO A 156 9.51 23.03 -0.50
C PRO A 156 7.99 23.07 -0.39
N LEU A 157 7.41 24.13 0.17
CA LEU A 157 5.96 24.29 0.27
C LEU A 157 5.32 24.50 -1.12
N ALA A 158 5.93 25.35 -1.94
CA ALA A 158 5.49 25.54 -3.32
C ALA A 158 5.63 24.24 -4.13
N SER A 159 6.75 23.52 -4.00
CA SER A 159 7.00 22.26 -4.69
C SER A 159 6.02 21.17 -4.26
N ALA A 160 5.70 21.05 -2.97
CA ALA A 160 4.74 20.07 -2.47
C ALA A 160 3.35 20.27 -3.08
N VAL A 161 2.95 21.54 -3.32
CA VAL A 161 1.64 21.87 -3.91
C VAL A 161 1.67 21.82 -5.45
N HIS A 162 2.77 22.16 -6.09
CA HIS A 162 2.86 22.29 -7.55
C HIS A 162 3.57 21.11 -8.23
N SER A 163 4.39 20.34 -7.49
CA SER A 163 5.04 19.15 -8.01
C SER A 163 4.01 18.05 -8.25
N ARG A 164 3.85 17.68 -9.52
CA ARG A 164 2.91 16.60 -9.91
C ARG A 164 3.21 15.27 -9.25
N PRO A 165 4.48 14.80 -9.14
CA PRO A 165 4.79 13.58 -8.38
C PRO A 165 4.36 13.65 -6.91
N ALA A 166 4.55 14.81 -6.25
CA ALA A 166 4.12 15.00 -4.85
C ALA A 166 2.60 14.99 -4.72
N GLN A 167 1.88 15.67 -5.60
CA GLN A 167 0.40 15.65 -5.62
C GLN A 167 -0.15 14.24 -5.82
N LEU A 168 0.41 13.48 -6.76
CA LEU A 168 0.04 12.08 -7.01
C LEU A 168 0.34 11.20 -5.80
N ALA A 169 1.48 11.40 -5.13
CA ALA A 169 1.86 10.68 -3.93
C ALA A 169 0.92 10.97 -2.75
N LEU A 170 0.55 12.23 -2.53
CA LEU A 170 -0.40 12.62 -1.47
C LEU A 170 -1.81 12.09 -1.76
N LEU A 171 -2.27 12.18 -3.00
CA LEU A 171 -3.57 11.64 -3.39
C LEU A 171 -3.60 10.11 -3.25
N SER A 172 -2.51 9.45 -3.62
CA SER A 172 -2.32 8.02 -3.37
C SER A 172 -2.38 7.69 -1.89
N ALA A 173 -1.71 8.49 -1.02
CA ALA A 173 -1.75 8.31 0.43
C ALA A 173 -3.18 8.44 0.99
N ALA A 174 -3.94 9.41 0.52
CA ALA A 174 -5.36 9.57 0.90
C ALA A 174 -6.21 8.35 0.48
N CYS A 175 -6.02 7.85 -0.74
CA CYS A 175 -6.69 6.62 -1.19
C CYS A 175 -6.27 5.40 -0.36
N TYR A 176 -4.98 5.26 0.00
CA TYR A 176 -4.54 4.19 0.90
C TYR A 176 -5.14 4.32 2.29
N ALA A 177 -5.35 5.53 2.80
CA ALA A 177 -6.02 5.73 4.10
C ALA A 177 -7.45 5.16 4.10
N VAL A 178 -8.20 5.39 3.02
CA VAL A 178 -9.52 4.79 2.83
C VAL A 178 -9.42 3.26 2.75
N ALA A 179 -8.42 2.75 2.04
CA ALA A 179 -8.20 1.30 1.92
C ALA A 179 -7.81 0.66 3.26
N ASP A 180 -6.96 1.31 4.07
CA ASP A 180 -6.53 0.80 5.39
C ASP A 180 -7.70 0.76 6.38
N LEU A 181 -8.57 1.79 6.36
CA LEU A 181 -9.82 1.76 7.12
C LEU A 181 -10.73 0.60 6.68
N GLY A 182 -10.86 0.39 5.39
CA GLY A 182 -11.62 -0.73 4.84
C GLY A 182 -11.04 -2.10 5.23
N LYS A 183 -9.69 -2.25 5.26
CA LYS A 183 -9.03 -3.46 5.77
C LYS A 183 -9.34 -3.70 7.24
N ARG A 184 -9.26 -2.66 8.08
CA ARG A 184 -9.60 -2.74 9.51
C ARG A 184 -11.03 -3.26 9.70
N VAL A 185 -12.00 -2.62 9.04
CA VAL A 185 -13.41 -3.03 9.13
C VAL A 185 -13.60 -4.45 8.62
N GLY A 186 -13.04 -4.79 7.46
CA GLY A 186 -13.18 -6.12 6.85
C GLY A 186 -12.59 -7.25 7.68
N LEU A 187 -11.38 -7.06 8.23
CA LEU A 187 -10.65 -8.13 8.92
C LEU A 187 -11.01 -8.21 10.41
N GLN A 188 -11.28 -7.09 11.09
CA GLN A 188 -11.52 -7.07 12.52
C GLN A 188 -13.02 -7.04 12.87
N GLU A 189 -13.84 -6.21 12.22
CA GLU A 189 -15.25 -6.07 12.56
C GLU A 189 -16.13 -7.08 11.83
N LEU A 190 -15.87 -7.29 10.52
CA LEU A 190 -16.62 -8.27 9.71
C LEU A 190 -16.00 -9.66 9.74
N ALA A 191 -14.84 -9.83 10.39
CA ALA A 191 -14.11 -11.08 10.55
C ALA A 191 -13.94 -11.89 9.25
N ILE A 192 -13.74 -11.20 8.12
CA ILE A 192 -13.52 -11.85 6.83
C ILE A 192 -12.19 -12.62 6.89
N PRO A 193 -12.16 -13.93 6.59
CA PRO A 193 -10.92 -14.69 6.63
C PRO A 193 -9.84 -14.10 5.72
N GLY A 194 -8.62 -13.90 6.24
CA GLY A 194 -7.50 -13.34 5.47
C GLY A 194 -7.17 -14.15 4.22
N THR A 195 -7.41 -15.46 4.24
CA THR A 195 -7.26 -16.37 3.09
C THR A 195 -8.26 -16.10 1.96
N LEU A 196 -9.41 -15.51 2.26
CA LEU A 196 -10.39 -15.02 1.26
C LEU A 196 -10.11 -13.56 0.91
N TRP A 197 -9.68 -12.75 1.90
CA TRP A 197 -9.44 -11.33 1.73
C TRP A 197 -8.46 -11.04 0.60
N VAL A 198 -7.27 -11.63 0.64
CA VAL A 198 -6.18 -11.33 -0.31
C VAL A 198 -6.56 -11.60 -1.77
N PRO A 199 -6.99 -12.83 -2.15
CA PRO A 199 -7.30 -13.10 -3.56
C PRO A 199 -8.49 -12.27 -4.07
N VAL A 200 -9.48 -12.02 -3.22
CA VAL A 200 -10.66 -11.23 -3.59
C VAL A 200 -10.30 -9.76 -3.76
N LEU A 201 -9.51 -9.17 -2.84
CA LEU A 201 -9.00 -7.80 -2.96
C LEU A 201 -8.22 -7.60 -4.27
N LEU A 202 -7.30 -8.52 -4.58
CA LEU A 202 -6.49 -8.46 -5.79
C LEU A 202 -7.36 -8.62 -7.06
N ALA A 203 -8.34 -9.53 -7.04
CA ALA A 203 -9.23 -9.73 -8.17
C ALA A 203 -10.12 -8.50 -8.43
N PHE A 204 -10.76 -7.95 -7.40
CA PHE A 204 -11.59 -6.76 -7.56
C PHE A 204 -10.78 -5.53 -7.94
N SER A 205 -9.59 -5.33 -7.37
CA SER A 205 -8.69 -4.26 -7.79
C SER A 205 -8.34 -4.38 -9.28
N GLY A 206 -8.07 -5.60 -9.75
CA GLY A 206 -7.83 -5.89 -11.17
C GLY A 206 -9.06 -5.60 -12.03
N LEU A 207 -10.26 -6.02 -11.61
CA LEU A 207 -11.51 -5.78 -12.33
C LEU A 207 -11.84 -4.29 -12.45
N VAL A 208 -11.65 -3.52 -11.39
CA VAL A 208 -11.84 -2.05 -11.40
C VAL A 208 -10.92 -1.38 -12.42
N LEU A 209 -9.69 -1.86 -12.57
CA LEU A 209 -8.71 -1.29 -13.50
C LEU A 209 -8.81 -1.86 -14.92
N LEU A 210 -9.52 -2.96 -15.12
CA LEU A 210 -9.60 -3.65 -16.41
C LEU A 210 -10.05 -2.75 -17.56
N PRO A 211 -11.07 -1.87 -17.42
CA PRO A 211 -11.47 -0.96 -18.51
C PRO A 211 -10.35 0.00 -18.92
N ALA A 212 -9.55 0.48 -17.98
CA ALA A 212 -8.39 1.33 -18.26
C ALA A 212 -7.23 0.53 -18.87
N ALA A 213 -6.99 -0.68 -18.39
CA ALA A 213 -5.95 -1.57 -18.88
C ALA A 213 -6.20 -1.99 -20.36
N VAL A 214 -7.46 -2.22 -20.72
CA VAL A 214 -7.84 -2.58 -22.09
C VAL A 214 -7.69 -1.39 -23.06
N ARG A 215 -7.91 -0.16 -22.58
CA ARG A 215 -7.74 1.05 -23.41
C ARG A 215 -6.27 1.35 -23.72
N THR A 216 -5.38 1.04 -22.80
CA THR A 216 -3.94 1.23 -22.92
C THR A 216 -3.22 -0.08 -22.55
N PRO A 217 -3.28 -1.11 -23.43
CA PRO A 217 -2.72 -2.40 -23.13
C PRO A 217 -1.19 -2.31 -23.03
N PRO A 218 -0.56 -2.93 -22.02
CA PRO A 218 0.88 -3.01 -21.95
C PRO A 218 1.40 -3.95 -23.04
N SER A 219 2.48 -3.56 -23.71
CA SER A 219 3.20 -4.43 -24.63
C SER A 219 4.01 -5.46 -23.84
N VAL A 220 3.48 -6.68 -23.73
CA VAL A 220 4.11 -7.78 -22.98
C VAL A 220 4.54 -8.86 -23.93
N THR A 221 5.75 -9.36 -23.75
CA THR A 221 6.32 -10.50 -24.46
C THR A 221 6.44 -11.72 -23.55
N ARG A 222 6.62 -12.91 -24.12
CA ARG A 222 6.87 -14.12 -23.33
C ARG A 222 8.14 -14.00 -22.47
N ARG A 223 9.10 -13.17 -22.87
CA ARG A 223 10.35 -12.92 -22.12
C ARG A 223 10.09 -12.11 -20.84
N ASP A 224 8.98 -11.42 -20.76
CA ASP A 224 8.59 -10.63 -19.58
C ASP A 224 7.93 -11.49 -18.49
N ALA A 225 7.45 -12.70 -18.82
CA ALA A 225 6.75 -13.57 -17.88
C ALA A 225 7.50 -13.79 -16.56
N PRO A 226 8.80 -14.07 -16.51
CA PRO A 226 9.50 -14.26 -15.24
C PRO A 226 9.47 -13.05 -14.33
N LYS A 227 9.57 -11.80 -14.88
CA LYS A 227 9.53 -10.59 -14.06
C LYS A 227 8.13 -10.34 -13.50
N PHE A 228 7.06 -10.64 -14.26
CA PHE A 228 5.69 -10.56 -13.76
C PHE A 228 5.42 -11.61 -12.68
N LEU A 229 5.92 -12.84 -12.86
CA LEU A 229 5.81 -13.90 -11.84
C LEU A 229 6.55 -13.50 -10.56
N ALA A 230 7.74 -12.95 -10.65
CA ALA A 230 8.50 -12.49 -9.49
C ALA A 230 7.79 -11.30 -8.78
N ALA A 231 7.31 -10.32 -9.54
CA ALA A 231 6.57 -9.20 -8.99
C ALA A 231 5.25 -9.66 -8.33
N GLY A 232 4.53 -10.59 -8.96
CA GLY A 232 3.32 -11.20 -8.38
C GLY A 232 3.62 -11.98 -7.10
N ALA A 233 4.73 -12.70 -7.01
CA ALA A 233 5.16 -13.38 -5.78
C ALA A 233 5.44 -12.37 -4.65
N LEU A 234 6.08 -11.23 -4.95
CA LEU A 234 6.30 -10.17 -3.96
C LEU A 234 4.98 -9.57 -3.48
N VAL A 235 4.03 -9.30 -4.38
CA VAL A 235 2.70 -8.80 -4.00
C VAL A 235 1.93 -9.83 -3.18
N ALA A 236 1.94 -11.09 -3.60
CA ALA A 236 1.31 -12.18 -2.86
C ALA A 236 1.84 -12.30 -1.43
N LEU A 237 3.18 -12.28 -1.28
CA LEU A 237 3.84 -12.34 0.02
C LEU A 237 3.57 -11.07 0.84
N GLY A 238 3.68 -9.89 0.23
CA GLY A 238 3.44 -8.61 0.88
C GLY A 238 2.01 -8.48 1.40
N GLU A 239 1.00 -8.80 0.59
CA GLU A 239 -0.41 -8.78 1.01
C GLU A 239 -0.70 -9.83 2.08
N HIS A 240 -0.12 -11.02 1.97
CA HIS A 240 -0.30 -12.06 2.99
C HIS A 240 0.28 -11.63 4.34
N LEU A 241 1.51 -11.14 4.38
CA LEU A 241 2.15 -10.63 5.60
C LEU A 241 1.40 -9.42 6.17
N THR A 242 0.95 -8.50 5.32
CA THR A 242 0.12 -7.36 5.72
C THR A 242 -1.18 -7.83 6.37
N THR A 243 -1.85 -8.81 5.77
CA THR A 243 -3.12 -9.35 6.30
C THR A 243 -2.91 -10.03 7.65
N ILE A 244 -1.84 -10.82 7.84
CA ILE A 244 -1.50 -11.41 9.15
C ILE A 244 -1.24 -10.31 10.19
N ALA A 245 -0.52 -9.26 9.82
CA ALA A 245 -0.23 -8.16 10.72
C ALA A 245 -1.51 -7.44 11.17
N PHE A 246 -2.40 -7.07 10.23
CA PHE A 246 -3.66 -6.39 10.55
C PHE A 246 -4.68 -7.30 11.25
N ALA A 247 -4.61 -8.61 11.08
CA ALA A 247 -5.46 -9.56 11.80
C ALA A 247 -4.99 -9.79 13.25
N ALA A 248 -3.68 -9.67 13.52
CA ALA A 248 -3.07 -9.98 14.82
C ALA A 248 -2.78 -8.75 15.68
N LEU A 249 -2.62 -7.56 15.08
CA LEU A 249 -2.24 -6.33 15.78
C LEU A 249 -3.31 -5.25 15.60
N PRO A 250 -3.45 -4.33 16.57
CA PRO A 250 -4.18 -3.09 16.34
C PRO A 250 -3.64 -2.37 15.10
N ALA A 251 -4.53 -1.73 14.35
CA ALA A 251 -4.13 -0.98 13.14
C ALA A 251 -3.11 0.12 13.47
N SER A 252 -3.24 0.72 14.67
CA SER A 252 -2.30 1.69 15.24
C SER A 252 -0.87 1.16 15.43
N VAL A 253 -0.66 -0.16 15.46
CA VAL A 253 0.67 -0.79 15.55
C VAL A 253 1.11 -1.34 14.20
N ALA A 254 0.22 -2.07 13.50
CA ALA A 254 0.54 -2.71 12.23
C ALA A 254 0.91 -1.68 11.15
N SER A 255 0.09 -0.62 10.98
CA SER A 255 0.28 0.38 9.93
C SER A 255 1.62 1.11 10.05
N PRO A 256 2.03 1.68 11.20
CA PRO A 256 3.34 2.32 11.35
C PRO A 256 4.51 1.39 11.03
N VAL A 257 4.47 0.15 11.53
CA VAL A 257 5.56 -0.81 11.28
C VAL A 257 5.67 -1.12 9.79
N ILE A 258 4.56 -1.39 9.10
CA ILE A 258 4.55 -1.63 7.65
C ILE A 258 5.01 -0.38 6.89
N ASN A 259 4.64 0.82 7.33
CA ASN A 259 5.06 2.06 6.69
C ASN A 259 6.56 2.36 6.81
N THR A 260 7.32 1.65 7.66
CA THR A 260 8.78 1.70 7.65
C THR A 260 9.39 1.24 6.31
N GLN A 261 8.59 0.62 5.43
CA GLN A 261 8.96 0.35 4.03
C GLN A 261 9.53 1.59 3.30
N ALA A 262 9.15 2.81 3.74
CA ALA A 262 9.69 4.05 3.20
C ALA A 262 11.21 4.12 3.34
N ILE A 263 11.75 3.72 4.49
CA ILE A 263 13.20 3.68 4.73
C ILE A 263 13.85 2.69 3.77
N VAL A 264 13.28 1.49 3.64
CA VAL A 264 13.79 0.44 2.73
C VAL A 264 13.80 0.96 1.29
N ALA A 265 12.70 1.55 0.82
CA ALA A 265 12.59 2.08 -0.53
C ALA A 265 13.58 3.22 -0.81
N VAL A 266 13.74 4.15 0.15
CA VAL A 266 14.68 5.28 0.03
C VAL A 266 16.13 4.78 0.00
N VAL A 267 16.49 3.85 0.87
CA VAL A 267 17.84 3.29 0.89
C VAL A 267 18.14 2.56 -0.41
N LEU A 268 17.25 1.70 -0.87
CA LEU A 268 17.41 0.97 -2.13
C LEU A 268 17.42 1.91 -3.35
N GLY A 269 16.54 2.91 -3.38
CA GLY A 269 16.51 3.92 -4.44
C GLY A 269 17.80 4.74 -4.49
N GLY A 270 18.26 5.22 -3.34
CA GLY A 270 19.49 6.00 -3.25
C GLY A 270 20.75 5.21 -3.60
N VAL A 271 20.87 3.98 -3.09
CA VAL A 271 22.09 3.17 -3.27
C VAL A 271 22.11 2.47 -4.64
N ILE A 272 20.98 1.90 -5.08
CA ILE A 272 20.93 1.05 -6.29
C ILE A 272 20.62 1.87 -7.54
N LEU A 273 19.73 2.87 -7.45
CA LEU A 273 19.35 3.73 -8.58
C LEU A 273 20.20 4.99 -8.67
N GLY A 274 21.01 5.33 -7.64
CA GLY A 274 21.85 6.51 -7.63
C GLY A 274 21.06 7.81 -7.60
N GLU A 275 19.90 7.82 -6.93
CA GLU A 275 19.01 8.99 -6.91
C GLU A 275 19.64 10.20 -6.19
N ARG A 276 19.30 11.41 -6.67
CA ARG A 276 19.83 12.68 -6.13
C ARG A 276 19.25 12.97 -4.75
N TYR A 277 19.99 13.77 -3.95
CA TYR A 277 19.56 14.22 -2.62
C TYR A 277 19.25 13.10 -1.61
N PHE A 278 19.86 11.91 -1.77
CA PHE A 278 19.62 10.72 -0.95
C PHE A 278 19.61 11.02 0.56
N ARG A 279 20.59 11.78 1.08
CA ARG A 279 20.70 12.08 2.52
C ARG A 279 19.47 12.85 3.04
N ILE A 280 19.01 13.85 2.29
CA ILE A 280 17.85 14.66 2.67
C ILE A 280 16.59 13.80 2.66
N ARG A 281 16.43 12.95 1.64
CA ARG A 281 15.28 12.06 1.50
C ARG A 281 15.25 10.93 2.53
N LEU A 282 16.44 10.49 2.98
CA LEU A 282 16.55 9.56 4.10
C LEU A 282 16.06 10.22 5.42
N VAL A 283 16.43 11.48 5.67
CA VAL A 283 15.91 12.23 6.82
C VAL A 283 14.39 12.38 6.72
N ALA A 284 13.86 12.69 5.54
CA ALA A 284 12.42 12.74 5.31
C ALA A 284 11.71 11.41 5.60
N ALA A 285 12.28 10.29 5.15
CA ALA A 285 11.74 8.97 5.42
C ALA A 285 11.74 8.62 6.92
N LEU A 286 12.82 8.97 7.63
CA LEU A 286 12.90 8.78 9.08
C LEU A 286 11.87 9.65 9.83
N LEU A 287 11.73 10.92 9.44
CA LEU A 287 10.71 11.80 10.01
C LEU A 287 9.29 11.27 9.75
N ALA A 288 9.02 10.80 8.54
CA ALA A 288 7.73 10.19 8.22
C ALA A 288 7.42 9.00 9.13
N VAL A 289 8.39 8.11 9.34
CA VAL A 289 8.24 6.95 10.24
C VAL A 289 8.04 7.38 11.68
N VAL A 290 8.79 8.37 12.17
CA VAL A 290 8.62 8.91 13.53
C VAL A 290 7.23 9.53 13.69
N GLY A 291 6.82 10.40 12.75
CA GLY A 291 5.49 11.04 12.79
C GLY A 291 4.36 10.01 12.78
N VAL A 292 4.46 9.01 11.91
CA VAL A 292 3.51 7.89 11.82
C VAL A 292 3.49 7.09 13.13
N GLY A 293 4.65 6.81 13.73
CA GLY A 293 4.75 6.14 15.03
C GLY A 293 4.07 6.92 16.16
N MET A 294 4.22 8.26 16.17
CA MET A 294 3.53 9.13 17.16
C MET A 294 2.01 9.17 16.96
N ILE A 295 1.54 9.10 15.72
CA ILE A 295 0.09 9.02 15.41
C ILE A 295 -0.51 7.71 15.93
N ALA A 296 0.27 6.65 15.95
CA ALA A 296 -0.14 5.32 16.36
C ALA A 296 -0.15 5.08 17.88
N LEU A 297 0.38 6.03 18.69
CA LEU A 297 0.34 5.99 20.14
C LEU A 297 -0.97 6.60 20.67
#